data_9cea315f50202302e8319123badd4de8
#
_entry.id   9cea315f50202302e8319123badd4de8
#
_cell.length_a   1.000
_cell.length_b   1.000
_cell.length_c   1.000
_cell.angle_alpha   90.00
_cell.angle_beta   90.00
_cell.angle_gamma   90.00
#
_symmetry.space_group_name_H-M   'P 1'
#
loop_
_entity.id
_entity.type
_entity.pdbx_description
1 polymer ?
#
loop_
_entity_poly.entity_id
_entity_poly.type
_entity_poly.pdbx_seq_one_letter_code
_entity_poly.pdbx_strand_id
1 'polypeptide(L)'
;MSVDEELVTVSITAADPDWLAGFTRRLLADRLVACGNLQPAVRSLFRWAGAIADEPEALVTLHTRRAHVHEIIVRADAEHPYDTPQVVAVPVAVVHPGYRDWVLAETEPGVVE
;
A
#
# COMPACT_ATOMS: atom_id res chain seq x y z
N MET A 1 10.65 -13.32 16.44
CA MET A 1 9.99 -12.18 15.76
C MET A 1 8.52 -12.53 15.61
N SER A 2 7.64 -11.60 15.94
CA SER A 2 6.22 -11.85 15.83
C SER A 2 5.74 -11.70 14.38
N VAL A 3 4.60 -12.31 14.07
CA VAL A 3 3.94 -12.18 12.76
C VAL A 3 3.65 -10.71 12.43
N ASP A 4 3.33 -9.90 13.46
CA ASP A 4 3.03 -8.48 13.29
C ASP A 4 4.20 -7.67 12.73
N GLU A 5 5.43 -8.14 12.95
CA GLU A 5 6.65 -7.51 12.46
C GLU A 5 7.13 -8.08 11.13
N GLU A 6 6.41 -9.02 10.54
CA GLU A 6 6.72 -9.53 9.22
C GLU A 6 6.58 -8.38 8.20
N LEU A 7 7.59 -8.19 7.37
CA LEU A 7 7.48 -7.21 6.31
C LEU A 7 6.54 -7.68 5.21
N VAL A 8 5.77 -6.74 4.69
CA VAL A 8 4.87 -6.99 3.57
C VAL A 8 5.02 -5.86 2.55
N THR A 9 4.72 -6.18 1.31
CA THR A 9 4.44 -5.17 0.29
C THR A 9 2.93 -5.09 0.11
N VAL A 10 2.42 -3.87 -0.03
CA VAL A 10 0.99 -3.65 -0.25
C VAL A 10 0.82 -2.92 -1.58
N SER A 11 0.08 -3.52 -2.49
CA SER A 11 -0.20 -2.95 -3.81
C SER A 11 -1.57 -2.31 -3.81
N ILE A 12 -1.64 -1.06 -4.29
CA ILE A 12 -2.90 -0.33 -4.44
C ILE A 12 -2.89 0.32 -5.83
N THR A 13 -3.99 0.20 -6.56
CA THR A 13 -4.18 0.90 -7.84
C THR A 13 -5.24 1.98 -7.70
N ALA A 14 -5.15 3.00 -8.54
CA ALA A 14 -6.15 4.07 -8.64
C ALA A 14 -6.07 4.69 -10.03
N ALA A 15 -7.17 5.31 -10.47
CA ALA A 15 -7.20 5.96 -11.78
C ALA A 15 -6.29 7.19 -11.82
N ASP A 16 -6.26 7.98 -10.74
CA ASP A 16 -5.52 9.23 -10.68
C ASP A 16 -4.21 9.08 -9.91
N PRO A 17 -3.05 9.23 -10.58
CA PRO A 17 -1.75 9.14 -9.89
C PRO A 17 -1.56 10.20 -8.81
N ASP A 18 -2.12 11.39 -8.97
CA ASP A 18 -1.98 12.44 -7.98
C ASP A 18 -2.79 12.14 -6.72
N TRP A 19 -3.99 11.56 -6.89
CA TRP A 19 -4.75 11.09 -5.74
C TRP A 19 -3.98 10.00 -4.98
N LEU A 20 -3.41 9.05 -5.72
CA LEU A 20 -2.67 7.93 -5.12
C LEU A 20 -1.43 8.42 -4.38
N ALA A 21 -0.72 9.40 -4.93
CA ALA A 21 0.41 10.04 -4.25
C ALA A 21 -0.04 10.73 -2.96
N GLY A 22 -1.15 11.44 -2.98
CA GLY A 22 -1.71 12.09 -1.81
C GLY A 22 -2.11 11.10 -0.72
N PHE A 23 -2.78 10.01 -1.11
CA PHE A 23 -3.14 8.94 -0.19
C PHE A 23 -1.89 8.32 0.44
N THR A 24 -0.87 8.04 -0.37
CA THR A 24 0.40 7.50 0.11
C THR A 24 1.07 8.44 1.11
N ARG A 25 1.05 9.75 0.85
CA ARG A 25 1.61 10.74 1.78
C ARG A 25 0.89 10.71 3.13
N ARG A 26 -0.42 10.55 3.14
CA ARG A 26 -1.18 10.45 4.40
C ARG A 26 -0.80 9.19 5.18
N LEU A 27 -0.63 8.06 4.49
CA LEU A 27 -0.18 6.82 5.15
C LEU A 27 1.24 6.99 5.72
N LEU A 28 2.13 7.65 5.00
CA LEU A 28 3.49 7.94 5.47
C LEU A 28 3.47 8.86 6.70
N ALA A 29 2.65 9.91 6.65
CA ALA A 29 2.54 10.86 7.77
C ALA A 29 2.06 10.18 9.04
N ASP A 30 1.16 9.20 8.93
CA ASP A 30 0.61 8.45 10.05
C ASP A 30 1.44 7.22 10.41
N ARG A 31 2.60 7.04 9.79
CA ARG A 31 3.55 5.96 10.05
C ARG A 31 2.95 4.57 9.80
N LEU A 32 1.99 4.48 8.92
CA LEU A 32 1.39 3.20 8.51
C LEU A 32 2.23 2.49 7.45
N VAL A 33 3.03 3.23 6.71
CA VAL A 33 3.98 2.69 5.73
C VAL A 33 5.30 3.46 5.85
N ALA A 34 6.39 2.81 5.48
CA ALA A 34 7.72 3.43 5.49
C ALA A 34 8.07 4.04 4.13
N CYS A 35 7.55 3.47 3.06
CA CYS A 35 7.95 3.82 1.70
C CYS A 35 6.82 3.45 0.73
N GLY A 36 6.71 4.21 -0.35
CA GLY A 36 5.83 3.89 -1.45
C GLY A 36 6.53 4.18 -2.78
N ASN A 37 6.56 3.18 -3.66
CA ASN A 37 7.06 3.33 -5.01
C ASN A 37 5.87 3.45 -5.94
N LEU A 38 5.71 4.60 -6.56
CA LEU A 38 4.55 4.89 -7.38
C LEU A 38 4.90 4.85 -8.87
N GLN A 39 4.15 4.03 -9.60
CA GLN A 39 4.21 3.98 -11.06
C GLN A 39 3.00 4.74 -11.59
N PRO A 40 3.22 5.90 -12.24
CA PRO A 40 2.10 6.77 -12.62
C PRO A 40 1.24 6.24 -13.75
N ALA A 41 1.74 5.26 -14.51
CA ALA A 41 0.99 4.71 -15.63
C ALA A 41 1.26 3.20 -15.76
N VAL A 42 0.23 2.42 -15.47
CA VAL A 42 0.19 1.00 -15.78
C VAL A 42 -1.06 0.75 -16.62
N ARG A 43 -1.03 -0.32 -17.41
CA ARG A 43 -2.19 -0.73 -18.20
C ARG A 43 -2.85 -1.89 -17.48
N SER A 44 -4.05 -1.64 -16.96
CA SER A 44 -4.80 -2.64 -16.20
C SER A 44 -5.85 -3.29 -17.07
N LEU A 45 -5.79 -4.61 -17.16
CA LEU A 45 -6.78 -5.41 -17.87
C LEU A 45 -7.50 -6.27 -16.83
N PHE A 46 -8.83 -6.17 -16.79
CA PHE A 46 -9.60 -6.83 -15.74
C PHE A 46 -11.02 -7.11 -16.21
N ARG A 47 -11.70 -7.98 -15.49
CA ARG A 47 -13.11 -8.28 -15.77
C ARG A 47 -13.99 -7.38 -14.91
N TRP A 48 -14.96 -6.75 -15.56
CA TRP A 48 -15.89 -5.87 -14.88
C TRP A 48 -17.25 -5.90 -15.58
N ALA A 49 -18.33 -6.07 -14.80
CA ALA A 49 -19.71 -6.05 -15.33
C ALA A 49 -19.93 -6.97 -16.54
N GLY A 50 -19.31 -8.16 -16.52
CA GLY A 50 -19.46 -9.16 -17.58
C GLY A 50 -18.61 -8.92 -18.82
N ALA A 51 -17.72 -7.94 -18.80
CA ALA A 51 -16.84 -7.59 -19.92
C ALA A 51 -15.39 -7.49 -19.48
N ILE A 52 -14.49 -7.41 -20.46
CA ILE A 52 -13.07 -7.14 -20.22
C ILE A 52 -12.86 -5.65 -20.36
N ALA A 53 -12.30 -5.06 -19.31
CA ALA A 53 -11.89 -3.65 -19.29
C ALA A 53 -10.40 -3.56 -19.54
N ASP A 54 -9.95 -2.44 -20.11
CA ASP A 54 -8.56 -2.14 -20.43
C ASP A 54 -8.36 -0.65 -20.18
N GLU A 55 -7.83 -0.30 -19.00
CA GLU A 55 -7.82 1.07 -18.52
C GLU A 55 -6.43 1.48 -18.01
N PRO A 56 -6.05 2.74 -18.21
CA PRO A 56 -4.85 3.25 -17.57
C PRO A 56 -5.10 3.44 -16.07
N GLU A 57 -4.11 3.06 -15.25
CA GLU A 57 -4.13 3.28 -13.81
C GLU A 57 -2.75 3.66 -13.32
N ALA A 58 -2.69 4.20 -12.09
CA ALA A 58 -1.46 4.30 -11.32
C ALA A 58 -1.40 3.13 -10.34
N LEU A 59 -0.19 2.74 -9.98
CA LEU A 59 0.06 1.66 -9.02
C LEU A 59 1.07 2.15 -7.99
N VAL A 60 0.79 1.95 -6.71
CA VAL A 60 1.78 2.14 -5.66
C VAL A 60 2.10 0.79 -5.00
N THR A 61 3.39 0.56 -4.75
CA THR A 61 3.86 -0.56 -3.95
C THR A 61 4.39 0.01 -2.65
N LEU A 62 3.70 -0.29 -1.56
CA LEU A 62 4.03 0.20 -0.22
C LEU A 62 4.85 -0.85 0.52
N HIS A 63 5.77 -0.39 1.38
CA HIS A 63 6.53 -1.27 2.26
C HIS A 63 6.18 -0.95 3.71
N THR A 64 5.78 -1.98 4.45
CA THR A 64 5.38 -1.84 5.85
C THR A 64 5.48 -3.17 6.59
N ARG A 65 5.01 -3.17 7.82
CA ARG A 65 4.86 -4.39 8.63
C ARG A 65 3.42 -4.89 8.53
N ARG A 66 3.25 -6.18 8.74
CA ARG A 66 1.94 -6.84 8.65
C ARG A 66 0.89 -6.21 9.58
N ALA A 67 1.32 -5.77 10.75
CA ALA A 67 0.42 -5.18 11.76
C ALA A 67 -0.42 -4.01 11.23
N HIS A 68 0.07 -3.29 10.21
CA HIS A 68 -0.60 -2.11 9.68
C HIS A 68 -1.54 -2.39 8.50
N VAL A 69 -1.56 -3.61 7.97
CA VAL A 69 -2.34 -3.93 6.75
C VAL A 69 -3.83 -3.69 6.95
N HIS A 70 -4.36 -4.13 8.09
CA HIS A 70 -5.79 -3.94 8.38
C HIS A 70 -6.17 -2.45 8.36
N GLU A 71 -5.40 -1.61 9.01
CA GLU A 71 -5.67 -0.16 9.03
C GLU A 71 -5.56 0.47 7.65
N ILE A 72 -4.61 0.01 6.84
CA ILE A 72 -4.49 0.48 5.45
C ILE A 72 -5.75 0.13 4.66
N ILE A 73 -6.29 -1.06 4.84
CA ILE A 73 -7.55 -1.47 4.19
C ILE A 73 -8.70 -0.58 4.66
N VAL A 74 -8.80 -0.32 5.96
CA VAL A 74 -9.84 0.56 6.52
C VAL A 74 -9.74 1.96 5.90
N ARG A 75 -8.53 2.50 5.80
CA ARG A 75 -8.29 3.81 5.20
C ARG A 75 -8.64 3.82 3.70
N ALA A 76 -8.29 2.77 2.99
CA ALA A 76 -8.65 2.64 1.58
C ALA A 76 -10.17 2.59 1.39
N ASP A 77 -10.88 1.81 2.20
CA ASP A 77 -12.34 1.76 2.13
C ASP A 77 -12.99 3.12 2.37
N ALA A 78 -12.42 3.91 3.29
CA ALA A 78 -12.98 5.22 3.63
C ALA A 78 -12.66 6.31 2.59
N GLU A 79 -11.51 6.23 1.92
CA GLU A 79 -10.99 7.34 1.13
C GLU A 79 -10.88 7.06 -0.37
N HIS A 80 -10.75 5.80 -0.78
CA HIS A 80 -10.52 5.46 -2.18
C HIS A 80 -11.75 5.79 -3.04
N PRO A 81 -11.56 6.34 -4.27
CA PRO A 81 -12.67 6.64 -5.17
C PRO A 81 -13.48 5.43 -5.63
N TYR A 82 -12.87 4.22 -5.63
CA TYR A 82 -13.57 3.00 -6.01
C TYR A 82 -14.33 2.42 -4.82
N ASP A 83 -15.50 1.81 -5.09
CA ASP A 83 -16.25 1.09 -4.06
C ASP A 83 -15.47 -0.11 -3.53
N THR A 84 -14.75 -0.79 -4.42
CA THR A 84 -13.94 -1.95 -4.07
C THR A 84 -12.53 -1.75 -4.60
N PRO A 85 -11.64 -1.10 -3.82
CA PRO A 85 -10.27 -0.87 -4.26
C PRO A 85 -9.43 -2.15 -4.18
N GLN A 86 -8.44 -2.24 -5.07
CA GLN A 86 -7.42 -3.27 -4.96
C GLN A 86 -6.46 -2.90 -3.83
N VAL A 87 -6.42 -3.72 -2.79
CA VAL A 87 -5.43 -3.61 -1.71
C VAL A 87 -4.93 -5.03 -1.44
N VAL A 88 -3.72 -5.33 -1.87
CA VAL A 88 -3.17 -6.68 -1.77
C VAL A 88 -1.86 -6.64 -1.03
N ALA A 89 -1.75 -7.40 0.06
CA ALA A 89 -0.52 -7.52 0.84
C ALA A 89 0.15 -8.87 0.55
N VAL A 90 1.45 -8.82 0.32
CA VAL A 90 2.26 -10.02 0.04
C VAL A 90 3.43 -10.05 1.02
N PRO A 91 3.66 -11.20 1.70
CA PRO A 91 4.82 -11.33 2.58
C PRO A 91 6.13 -11.19 1.80
N VAL A 92 7.11 -10.51 2.41
CA VAL A 92 8.45 -10.37 1.85
C VAL A 92 9.29 -11.53 2.32
N ALA A 93 9.69 -12.39 1.39
CA ALA A 93 10.47 -13.59 1.72
C ALA A 93 11.90 -13.25 2.12
N VAL A 94 12.53 -12.29 1.43
CA VAL A 94 13.93 -11.91 1.68
C VAL A 94 14.03 -10.38 1.54
N VAL A 95 14.76 -9.77 2.45
CA VAL A 95 14.98 -8.33 2.45
C VAL A 95 16.35 -8.04 3.02
N HIS A 96 16.99 -6.98 2.53
CA HIS A 96 18.25 -6.49 3.11
C HIS A 96 18.04 -6.15 4.58
N PRO A 97 18.87 -6.65 5.50
CA PRO A 97 18.65 -6.44 6.95
C PRO A 97 18.56 -4.98 7.37
N GLY A 98 19.40 -4.12 6.82
CA GLY A 98 19.35 -2.68 7.12
C GLY A 98 18.06 -2.02 6.64
N TYR A 99 17.57 -2.43 5.47
CA TYR A 99 16.30 -1.91 4.96
C TYR A 99 15.13 -2.37 5.84
N ARG A 100 15.14 -3.63 6.24
CA ARG A 100 14.15 -4.18 7.17
C ARG A 100 14.08 -3.38 8.47
N ASP A 101 15.24 -3.12 9.07
CA ASP A 101 15.31 -2.35 10.31
C ASP A 101 14.76 -0.95 10.12
N TRP A 102 15.05 -0.32 9.00
CA TRP A 102 14.54 1.00 8.68
C TRP A 102 13.01 1.00 8.52
N VAL A 103 12.44 0.03 7.78
CA VAL A 103 10.99 -0.08 7.63
C VAL A 103 10.32 -0.27 8.99
N LEU A 104 10.86 -1.13 9.84
CA LEU A 104 10.29 -1.37 11.17
C LEU A 104 10.37 -0.11 12.05
N ALA A 105 11.49 0.59 12.03
CA ALA A 105 11.65 1.82 12.81
C ALA A 105 10.67 2.91 12.38
N GLU A 106 10.47 3.08 11.07
CA GLU A 106 9.60 4.14 10.55
C GLU A 106 8.11 3.83 10.71
N THR A 107 7.77 2.56 10.96
CA THR A 107 6.39 2.11 11.11
C THR A 107 6.09 1.61 12.52
N GLU A 108 6.89 1.97 13.50
CA GLU A 108 6.72 1.50 14.87
C GLU A 108 5.39 1.95 15.44
N PRO A 109 4.52 0.99 15.88
CA PRO A 109 3.21 1.34 16.39
C PRO A 109 3.30 2.03 17.76
N GLY A 110 2.34 2.93 18.00
CA GLY A 110 2.22 3.57 19.30
C GLY A 110 3.18 4.72 19.54
N VAL A 111 3.95 5.13 18.53
CA VAL A 111 4.78 6.34 18.64
C VAL A 111 3.88 7.55 18.49
N VAL A 112 3.69 8.27 19.58
CA VAL A 112 2.94 9.51 19.61
C VAL A 112 3.94 10.64 19.87
N GLU A 113 4.05 11.51 18.91
CA GLU A 113 4.93 12.66 18.99
C GLU A 113 4.22 13.85 19.67
#